data_00fa684b94dcd80b6a452388f4b29dd6
#
_entry.id   00fa684b94dcd80b6a452388f4b29dd6
#
_cell.length_a   1.000
_cell.length_b   1.000
_cell.length_c   1.000
_cell.angle_alpha   90.00
_cell.angle_beta   90.00
_cell.angle_gamma   90.00
#
_symmetry.space_group_name_H-M   'P 1'
#
loop_
_entity.id
_entity.type
_entity.pdbx_description
1 polymer ?
#
loop_
_entity_poly.entity_id
_entity_poly.type
_entity_poly.pdbx_seq_one_letter_code
_entity_poly.pdbx_strand_id
1 'polypeptide(L)'
;REKEWKRAIDAALALQMSGAGAYQKEIAQFHCEIAQDELVHVHADAALQTLDKALSYDRNNVRAMMLIGDALMAKGDAEAALQAWRRVEQQSVPHVALVAQRLMDGYRAVGRAREGVHLLKTYLSEAPSIDLLEVVFKAVLELDGTLSANQLVSDELRRTPTLLGLDKLIEARLMDAPPEGRAELSLIKSLVGSYAQKLARYRCNHCGFKAKQFYWQCPGCSQWESYAPRRSEELSVMNQG
;
A
#
# COMPACT_ATOMS: atom_id res chain seq x y z
N ARG A 1 15.75 -19.03 -6.07
CA ARG A 1 16.57 -19.04 -4.82
C ARG A 1 15.59 -19.11 -3.68
N GLU A 2 15.46 -20.25 -3.02
CA GLU A 2 14.80 -20.35 -1.74
C GLU A 2 15.59 -19.48 -0.76
N LYS A 3 14.90 -18.47 -0.24
CA LYS A 3 15.49 -17.60 0.78
C LYS A 3 15.44 -18.36 2.10
N GLU A 4 16.59 -18.75 2.62
CA GLU A 4 16.70 -19.50 3.88
C GLU A 4 16.51 -18.55 5.10
N TRP A 5 15.31 -18.02 5.27
CA TRP A 5 15.02 -17.02 6.28
C TRP A 5 15.28 -17.52 7.71
N LYS A 6 15.05 -18.82 7.98
CA LYS A 6 15.35 -19.42 9.30
C LYS A 6 16.84 -19.30 9.62
N ARG A 7 17.72 -19.62 8.64
CA ARG A 7 19.17 -19.46 8.81
C ARG A 7 19.59 -17.99 8.95
N ALA A 8 18.90 -17.08 8.28
CA ALA A 8 19.14 -15.65 8.44
C ALA A 8 18.79 -15.16 9.84
N ILE A 9 17.69 -15.67 10.43
CA ILE A 9 17.30 -15.40 11.83
C ILE A 9 18.38 -15.92 12.78
N ASP A 10 18.83 -17.18 12.63
CA ASP A 10 19.86 -17.78 13.50
C ASP A 10 21.17 -16.99 13.45
N ALA A 11 21.59 -16.55 12.24
CA ALA A 11 22.79 -15.74 12.07
C ALA A 11 22.63 -14.35 12.71
N ALA A 12 21.48 -13.70 12.57
CA ALA A 12 21.21 -12.39 13.18
C ALA A 12 21.21 -12.48 14.71
N LEU A 13 20.62 -13.52 15.27
CA LEU A 13 20.65 -13.78 16.72
C LEU A 13 22.07 -14.03 17.23
N ALA A 14 22.88 -14.81 16.54
CA ALA A 14 24.28 -15.06 16.90
C ALA A 14 25.10 -13.77 16.89
N LEU A 15 24.93 -12.91 15.87
CA LEU A 15 25.58 -11.60 15.79
C LEU A 15 25.14 -10.67 16.94
N GLN A 16 23.85 -10.66 17.27
CA GLN A 16 23.33 -9.88 18.39
C GLN A 16 23.91 -10.33 19.73
N MET A 17 24.06 -11.64 19.95
CA MET A 17 24.68 -12.19 21.16
C MET A 17 26.18 -11.84 21.27
N SER A 18 26.89 -11.70 20.14
CA SER A 18 28.29 -11.28 20.11
C SER A 18 28.48 -9.78 20.29
N GLY A 19 27.40 -8.99 20.45
CA GLY A 19 27.44 -7.54 20.58
C GLY A 19 27.67 -6.79 19.27
N ALA A 20 27.56 -7.47 18.11
CA ALA A 20 27.84 -6.88 16.79
C ALA A 20 26.69 -5.99 16.24
N GLY A 21 25.61 -5.76 17.02
CA GLY A 21 24.52 -4.86 16.64
C GLY A 21 23.14 -5.36 17.12
N ALA A 22 22.12 -4.57 16.86
CA ALA A 22 20.73 -4.87 17.16
C ALA A 22 20.00 -5.17 15.83
N TYR A 23 19.55 -6.41 15.65
CA TYR A 23 18.92 -6.90 14.42
C TYR A 23 17.42 -7.19 14.56
N GLN A 24 16.75 -6.58 15.58
CA GLN A 24 15.35 -6.87 15.87
C GLN A 24 14.44 -6.60 14.69
N LYS A 25 14.63 -5.48 13.97
CA LYS A 25 13.81 -5.12 12.81
C LYS A 25 14.01 -6.10 11.66
N GLU A 26 15.27 -6.48 11.37
CA GLU A 26 15.59 -7.46 10.33
C GLU A 26 14.99 -8.83 10.66
N ILE A 27 15.11 -9.28 11.92
CA ILE A 27 14.52 -10.54 12.36
C ILE A 27 13.00 -10.52 12.23
N ALA A 28 12.35 -9.40 12.59
CA ALA A 28 10.91 -9.22 12.36
C ALA A 28 10.55 -9.34 10.88
N GLN A 29 11.33 -8.72 9.98
CA GLN A 29 11.11 -8.83 8.53
C GLN A 29 11.34 -10.25 8.00
N PHE A 30 12.33 -10.99 8.51
CA PHE A 30 12.54 -12.39 8.14
C PHE A 30 11.35 -13.26 8.55
N HIS A 31 10.76 -13.04 9.74
CA HIS A 31 9.52 -13.71 10.14
C HIS A 31 8.34 -13.32 9.22
N CYS A 32 8.24 -12.07 8.78
CA CYS A 32 7.23 -11.66 7.80
C CYS A 32 7.39 -12.39 6.44
N GLU A 33 8.62 -12.64 5.99
CA GLU A 33 8.88 -13.42 4.77
C GLU A 33 8.41 -14.88 4.93
N ILE A 34 8.70 -15.50 6.08
CA ILE A 34 8.24 -16.87 6.37
C ILE A 34 6.71 -16.91 6.40
N ALA A 35 6.08 -15.99 7.12
CA ALA A 35 4.63 -15.93 7.22
C ALA A 35 3.95 -15.68 5.87
N GLN A 36 4.56 -14.88 5.01
CA GLN A 36 4.05 -14.65 3.65
C GLN A 36 4.09 -15.94 2.82
N ASP A 37 5.15 -16.73 2.94
CA ASP A 37 5.25 -18.05 2.29
C ASP A 37 4.20 -19.02 2.84
N GLU A 38 4.01 -19.05 4.17
CA GLU A 38 2.96 -19.85 4.82
C GLU A 38 1.56 -19.47 4.32
N LEU A 39 1.29 -18.18 4.11
CA LEU A 39 0.01 -17.71 3.53
C LEU A 39 -0.18 -18.13 2.08
N VAL A 40 0.87 -18.11 1.27
CA VAL A 40 0.82 -18.60 -0.13
C VAL A 40 0.45 -20.08 -0.16
N HIS A 41 0.90 -20.87 0.83
CA HIS A 41 0.58 -22.29 0.96
C HIS A 41 -0.71 -22.57 1.77
N VAL A 42 -1.50 -21.50 2.06
CA VAL A 42 -2.79 -21.59 2.77
C VAL A 42 -2.66 -22.10 4.23
N HIS A 43 -1.53 -21.84 4.87
CA HIS A 43 -1.27 -22.20 6.26
C HIS A 43 -1.49 -20.99 7.21
N ALA A 44 -2.72 -20.45 7.24
CA ALA A 44 -3.04 -19.22 7.96
C ALA A 44 -2.72 -19.28 9.47
N ASP A 45 -2.94 -20.41 10.14
CA ASP A 45 -2.63 -20.56 11.58
C ASP A 45 -1.12 -20.54 11.84
N ALA A 46 -0.33 -21.19 11.00
CA ALA A 46 1.13 -21.12 11.08
C ALA A 46 1.64 -19.71 10.86
N ALA A 47 1.10 -19.02 9.84
CA ALA A 47 1.42 -17.63 9.54
C ALA A 47 1.14 -16.71 10.74
N LEU A 48 -0.01 -16.85 11.42
CA LEU A 48 -0.32 -16.07 12.62
C LEU A 48 0.72 -16.29 13.73
N GLN A 49 1.11 -17.55 14.01
CA GLN A 49 2.15 -17.87 15.01
C GLN A 49 3.51 -17.26 14.64
N THR A 50 3.86 -17.27 13.36
CA THR A 50 5.10 -16.69 12.87
C THR A 50 5.06 -15.16 12.96
N LEU A 51 3.90 -14.53 12.71
CA LEU A 51 3.71 -13.08 12.82
C LEU A 51 3.71 -12.60 14.27
N ASP A 52 3.22 -13.39 15.20
CA ASP A 52 3.36 -13.09 16.64
C ASP A 52 4.84 -13.02 17.06
N LYS A 53 5.68 -13.91 16.50
CA LYS A 53 7.14 -13.83 16.71
C LYS A 53 7.71 -12.54 16.08
N ALA A 54 7.29 -12.17 14.86
CA ALA A 54 7.71 -10.91 14.26
C ALA A 54 7.41 -9.71 15.18
N LEU A 55 6.18 -9.64 15.71
CA LEU A 55 5.77 -8.55 16.62
C LEU A 55 6.46 -8.61 17.99
N SER A 56 6.99 -9.76 18.42
CA SER A 56 7.81 -9.84 19.63
C SER A 56 9.17 -9.16 19.48
N TYR A 57 9.72 -9.15 18.28
CA TYR A 57 10.97 -8.44 17.95
C TYR A 57 10.74 -6.96 17.60
N ASP A 58 9.67 -6.65 16.85
CA ASP A 58 9.29 -5.29 16.48
C ASP A 58 7.77 -5.12 16.59
N ARG A 59 7.32 -4.56 17.72
CA ARG A 59 5.88 -4.35 18.02
C ARG A 59 5.18 -3.43 17.04
N ASN A 60 5.94 -2.57 16.37
CA ASN A 60 5.44 -1.55 15.46
C ASN A 60 5.60 -1.95 14.00
N ASN A 61 5.89 -3.22 13.71
CA ASN A 61 6.10 -3.71 12.37
C ASN A 61 4.81 -3.65 11.54
N VAL A 62 4.75 -2.68 10.63
CA VAL A 62 3.58 -2.44 9.77
C VAL A 62 3.30 -3.64 8.87
N ARG A 63 4.34 -4.28 8.33
CA ARG A 63 4.19 -5.44 7.45
C ARG A 63 3.57 -6.63 8.21
N ALA A 64 4.00 -6.88 9.44
CA ALA A 64 3.41 -7.94 10.27
C ALA A 64 1.92 -7.68 10.51
N MET A 65 1.53 -6.44 10.84
CA MET A 65 0.11 -6.08 11.02
C MET A 65 -0.71 -6.30 9.75
N MET A 66 -0.15 -5.98 8.56
CA MET A 66 -0.80 -6.24 7.28
C MET A 66 -1.01 -7.73 7.06
N LEU A 67 0.02 -8.55 7.25
CA LEU A 67 -0.04 -10.00 7.04
C LEU A 67 -0.94 -10.72 8.06
N ILE A 68 -1.05 -10.22 9.30
CA ILE A 68 -2.02 -10.73 10.29
C ILE A 68 -3.44 -10.54 9.75
N GLY A 69 -3.76 -9.37 9.22
CA GLY A 69 -5.07 -9.15 8.60
C GLY A 69 -5.30 -10.07 7.39
N ASP A 70 -4.28 -10.29 6.55
CA ASP A 70 -4.35 -11.20 5.40
C ASP A 70 -4.62 -12.65 5.88
N ALA A 71 -3.96 -13.10 6.95
CA ALA A 71 -4.17 -14.42 7.56
C ALA A 71 -5.59 -14.59 8.14
N LEU A 72 -6.09 -13.59 8.85
CA LEU A 72 -7.44 -13.59 9.42
C LEU A 72 -8.50 -13.60 8.34
N MET A 73 -8.30 -12.82 7.27
CA MET A 73 -9.20 -12.81 6.11
C MET A 73 -9.22 -14.16 5.42
N ALA A 74 -8.06 -14.83 5.27
CA ALA A 74 -7.98 -16.17 4.71
C ALA A 74 -8.72 -17.22 5.56
N LYS A 75 -8.84 -17.00 6.86
CA LYS A 75 -9.65 -17.83 7.79
C LYS A 75 -11.14 -17.50 7.76
N GLY A 76 -11.55 -16.48 7.00
CA GLY A 76 -12.94 -16.01 6.94
C GLY A 76 -13.35 -15.04 8.06
N ASP A 77 -12.42 -14.62 8.92
CA ASP A 77 -12.69 -13.64 9.98
C ASP A 77 -12.42 -12.21 9.49
N ALA A 78 -13.36 -11.69 8.71
CA ALA A 78 -13.25 -10.36 8.11
C ALA A 78 -13.25 -9.22 9.15
N GLU A 79 -13.97 -9.37 10.27
CA GLU A 79 -13.98 -8.35 11.32
C GLU A 79 -12.62 -8.26 12.03
N ALA A 80 -12.03 -9.40 12.40
CA ALA A 80 -10.69 -9.42 12.99
C ALA A 80 -9.62 -8.92 11.99
N ALA A 81 -9.76 -9.26 10.69
CA ALA A 81 -8.89 -8.75 9.64
C ALA A 81 -8.94 -7.23 9.54
N LEU A 82 -10.14 -6.64 9.54
CA LEU A 82 -10.33 -5.19 9.55
C LEU A 82 -9.65 -4.52 10.76
N GLN A 83 -9.79 -5.10 11.95
CA GLN A 83 -9.14 -4.60 13.16
C GLN A 83 -7.61 -4.64 13.03
N ALA A 84 -7.05 -5.72 12.46
CA ALA A 84 -5.61 -5.86 12.27
C ALA A 84 -5.08 -4.81 11.25
N TRP A 85 -5.74 -4.65 10.10
CA TRP A 85 -5.33 -3.67 9.09
C TRP A 85 -5.47 -2.22 9.58
N ARG A 86 -6.48 -1.92 10.40
CA ARG A 86 -6.65 -0.59 11.00
C ARG A 86 -5.54 -0.22 11.98
N ARG A 87 -4.83 -1.19 12.56
CA ARG A 87 -3.65 -0.90 13.40
C ARG A 87 -2.50 -0.25 12.61
N VAL A 88 -2.46 -0.43 11.30
CA VAL A 88 -1.47 0.22 10.42
C VAL A 88 -1.54 1.74 10.52
N GLU A 89 -2.75 2.32 10.60
CA GLU A 89 -3.00 3.74 10.80
C GLU A 89 -2.26 4.29 12.03
N GLN A 90 -2.36 3.57 13.16
CA GLN A 90 -1.77 3.98 14.44
C GLN A 90 -0.24 4.05 14.39
N GLN A 91 0.38 3.29 13.48
CA GLN A 91 1.82 3.27 13.30
C GLN A 91 2.29 4.26 12.23
N SER A 92 1.55 4.36 11.13
CA SER A 92 1.93 5.22 10.02
C SER A 92 0.77 5.44 9.04
N VAL A 93 0.14 6.60 9.11
CA VAL A 93 -0.94 6.98 8.19
C VAL A 93 -0.53 6.84 6.71
N PRO A 94 0.69 7.22 6.27
CA PRO A 94 1.10 7.00 4.88
C PRO A 94 1.07 5.53 4.43
N HIS A 95 1.29 4.56 5.33
CA HIS A 95 1.24 3.14 4.99
C HIS A 95 -0.19 2.61 4.80
N VAL A 96 -1.22 3.38 5.16
CA VAL A 96 -2.61 3.01 4.87
C VAL A 96 -2.85 2.80 3.38
N ALA A 97 -2.13 3.52 2.52
CA ALA A 97 -2.19 3.30 1.07
C ALA A 97 -1.88 1.84 0.67
N LEU A 98 -1.00 1.15 1.40
CA LEU A 98 -0.63 -0.26 1.15
C LEU A 98 -1.71 -1.26 1.59
N VAL A 99 -2.60 -0.87 2.52
CA VAL A 99 -3.70 -1.72 3.02
C VAL A 99 -5.08 -1.27 2.52
N ALA A 100 -5.16 -0.18 1.77
CA ALA A 100 -6.42 0.42 1.36
C ALA A 100 -7.35 -0.56 0.62
N GLN A 101 -6.81 -1.32 -0.34
CA GLN A 101 -7.59 -2.34 -1.06
C GLN A 101 -8.10 -3.43 -0.11
N ARG A 102 -7.27 -3.92 0.79
CA ARG A 102 -7.61 -4.91 1.81
C ARG A 102 -8.72 -4.42 2.74
N LEU A 103 -8.59 -3.19 3.23
CA LEU A 103 -9.65 -2.54 4.03
C LEU A 103 -10.96 -2.49 3.27
N MET A 104 -10.93 -2.05 2.00
CA MET A 104 -12.14 -1.97 1.19
C MET A 104 -12.79 -3.35 0.97
N ASP A 105 -12.00 -4.37 0.69
CA ASP A 105 -12.46 -5.74 0.51
C ASP A 105 -13.01 -6.33 1.82
N GLY A 106 -12.37 -6.06 2.94
CA GLY A 106 -12.86 -6.44 4.27
C GLY A 106 -14.21 -5.77 4.59
N TYR A 107 -14.34 -4.47 4.34
CA TYR A 107 -15.61 -3.75 4.54
C TYR A 107 -16.72 -4.24 3.61
N ARG A 108 -16.41 -4.67 2.38
CA ARG A 108 -17.37 -5.35 1.49
C ARG A 108 -17.79 -6.70 2.04
N ALA A 109 -16.84 -7.50 2.53
CA ALA A 109 -17.13 -8.83 3.09
C ALA A 109 -18.08 -8.79 4.28
N VAL A 110 -18.02 -7.72 5.09
CA VAL A 110 -18.93 -7.52 6.24
C VAL A 110 -20.16 -6.68 5.90
N GLY A 111 -20.40 -6.36 4.61
CA GLY A 111 -21.58 -5.60 4.16
C GLY A 111 -21.56 -4.10 4.50
N ARG A 112 -20.41 -3.54 4.86
CA ARG A 112 -20.25 -2.15 5.32
C ARG A 112 -19.41 -1.30 4.33
N ALA A 113 -19.56 -1.52 3.03
CA ALA A 113 -18.76 -0.88 1.99
C ALA A 113 -18.74 0.66 2.07
N ARG A 114 -19.90 1.30 2.38
CA ARG A 114 -19.98 2.77 2.52
C ARG A 114 -19.15 3.31 3.69
N GLU A 115 -19.07 2.55 4.79
CA GLU A 115 -18.23 2.89 5.94
C GLU A 115 -16.74 2.82 5.54
N GLY A 116 -16.34 1.78 4.79
CA GLY A 116 -15.00 1.67 4.23
C GLY A 116 -14.61 2.86 3.35
N VAL A 117 -15.51 3.29 2.45
CA VAL A 117 -15.30 4.48 1.61
C VAL A 117 -15.14 5.74 2.47
N HIS A 118 -15.97 5.92 3.48
CA HIS A 118 -15.88 7.09 4.37
C HIS A 118 -14.52 7.12 5.10
N LEU A 119 -14.11 6.00 5.67
CA LEU A 119 -12.82 5.86 6.34
C LEU A 119 -11.65 6.17 5.40
N LEU A 120 -11.63 5.57 4.20
CA LEU A 120 -10.54 5.78 3.24
C LEU A 120 -10.50 7.22 2.70
N LYS A 121 -11.64 7.91 2.58
CA LYS A 121 -11.70 9.35 2.26
C LYS A 121 -11.06 10.20 3.37
N THR A 122 -11.24 9.84 4.64
CA THR A 122 -10.57 10.51 5.75
C THR A 122 -9.06 10.38 5.64
N TYR A 123 -8.55 9.17 5.41
CA TYR A 123 -7.11 8.95 5.20
C TYR A 123 -6.57 9.66 3.95
N LEU A 124 -7.35 9.69 2.88
CA LEU A 124 -6.97 10.44 1.68
C LEU A 124 -6.82 11.93 1.97
N SER A 125 -7.65 12.48 2.86
CA SER A 125 -7.54 13.89 3.28
C SER A 125 -6.33 14.18 4.17
N GLU A 126 -5.90 13.23 5.00
CA GLU A 126 -4.76 13.36 5.92
C GLU A 126 -3.41 13.05 5.25
N ALA A 127 -3.39 12.03 4.40
CA ALA A 127 -2.19 11.58 3.71
C ALA A 127 -2.49 11.28 2.22
N PRO A 128 -2.63 12.32 1.38
CA PRO A 128 -2.92 12.17 -0.04
C PRO A 128 -1.95 11.20 -0.71
N SER A 129 -2.50 10.26 -1.49
CA SER A 129 -1.73 9.28 -2.25
C SER A 129 -2.53 8.82 -3.46
N ILE A 130 -1.87 8.71 -4.62
CA ILE A 130 -2.51 8.23 -5.86
C ILE A 130 -2.97 6.77 -5.71
N ASP A 131 -2.24 5.95 -4.96
CA ASP A 131 -2.60 4.55 -4.71
C ASP A 131 -3.86 4.45 -3.84
N LEU A 132 -4.00 5.33 -2.83
CA LEU A 132 -5.21 5.42 -2.01
C LEU A 132 -6.38 6.00 -2.81
N LEU A 133 -6.13 7.06 -3.59
CA LEU A 133 -7.15 7.66 -4.47
C LEU A 133 -7.73 6.64 -5.45
N GLU A 134 -6.88 5.77 -6.02
CA GLU A 134 -7.32 4.70 -6.94
C GLU A 134 -8.34 3.76 -6.28
N VAL A 135 -8.10 3.34 -5.04
CA VAL A 135 -9.02 2.46 -4.29
C VAL A 135 -10.33 3.17 -3.99
N VAL A 136 -10.25 4.42 -3.48
CA VAL A 136 -11.44 5.21 -3.14
C VAL A 136 -12.24 5.52 -4.40
N PHE A 137 -11.59 5.88 -5.51
CA PHE A 137 -12.23 6.14 -6.80
C PHE A 137 -13.05 4.94 -7.27
N LYS A 138 -12.45 3.74 -7.28
CA LYS A 138 -13.16 2.51 -7.69
C LYS A 138 -14.37 2.22 -6.82
N ALA A 139 -14.22 2.38 -5.51
CA ALA A 139 -15.31 2.13 -4.58
C ALA A 139 -16.44 3.18 -4.71
N VAL A 140 -16.12 4.46 -4.92
CA VAL A 140 -17.11 5.52 -5.18
C VAL A 140 -17.79 5.31 -6.52
N LEU A 141 -17.04 4.92 -7.55
CA LEU A 141 -17.60 4.61 -8.86
C LEU A 141 -18.64 3.49 -8.79
N GLU A 142 -18.34 2.43 -8.03
CA GLU A 142 -19.23 1.29 -7.81
C GLU A 142 -20.49 1.66 -7.02
N LEU A 143 -20.35 2.46 -5.96
CA LEU A 143 -21.45 2.74 -5.02
C LEU A 143 -22.28 3.97 -5.37
N ASP A 144 -21.68 5.00 -5.97
CA ASP A 144 -22.26 6.33 -6.16
C ASP A 144 -22.20 6.82 -7.62
N GLY A 145 -21.62 6.02 -8.53
CA GLY A 145 -21.57 6.28 -9.97
C GLY A 145 -20.47 7.24 -10.42
N THR A 146 -20.43 7.46 -11.75
CA THR A 146 -19.36 8.18 -12.45
C THR A 146 -19.27 9.65 -12.06
N LEU A 147 -20.39 10.32 -11.86
CA LEU A 147 -20.42 11.74 -11.48
C LEU A 147 -19.70 11.99 -10.15
N SER A 148 -20.01 11.18 -9.13
CA SER A 148 -19.40 11.26 -7.80
C SER A 148 -17.92 10.91 -7.82
N ALA A 149 -17.54 9.92 -8.64
CA ALA A 149 -16.14 9.51 -8.82
C ALA A 149 -15.33 10.61 -9.53
N ASN A 150 -15.88 11.24 -10.56
CA ASN A 150 -15.28 12.37 -11.27
C ASN A 150 -15.07 13.58 -10.34
N GLN A 151 -16.06 13.88 -9.49
CA GLN A 151 -15.96 14.96 -8.52
C GLN A 151 -14.85 14.71 -7.51
N LEU A 152 -14.78 13.48 -6.95
CA LEU A 152 -13.73 13.08 -6.02
C LEU A 152 -12.33 13.34 -6.58
N VAL A 153 -12.05 12.88 -7.81
CA VAL A 153 -10.72 13.05 -8.42
C VAL A 153 -10.44 14.53 -8.69
N SER A 154 -11.45 15.29 -9.15
CA SER A 154 -11.31 16.73 -9.39
C SER A 154 -10.98 17.50 -8.12
N ASP A 155 -11.63 17.18 -7.01
CA ASP A 155 -11.41 17.84 -5.73
C ASP A 155 -10.03 17.48 -5.15
N GLU A 156 -9.61 16.21 -5.27
CA GLU A 156 -8.29 15.79 -4.82
C GLU A 156 -7.18 16.43 -5.66
N LEU A 157 -7.34 16.51 -6.98
CA LEU A 157 -6.36 17.16 -7.86
C LEU A 157 -6.21 18.67 -7.58
N ARG A 158 -7.30 19.35 -7.15
CA ARG A 158 -7.23 20.76 -6.73
C ARG A 158 -6.44 20.93 -5.44
N ARG A 159 -6.52 19.95 -4.54
CA ARG A 159 -5.79 19.97 -3.25
C ARG A 159 -4.32 19.58 -3.42
N THR A 160 -4.08 18.56 -4.23
CA THR A 160 -2.76 17.97 -4.42
C THR A 160 -2.51 17.82 -5.94
N PRO A 161 -2.08 18.90 -6.61
CA PRO A 161 -1.88 18.89 -8.06
C PRO A 161 -0.66 18.02 -8.43
N THR A 162 -0.92 16.91 -9.11
CA THR A 162 0.09 15.97 -9.59
C THR A 162 -0.24 15.54 -11.02
N LEU A 163 0.76 15.13 -11.79
CA LEU A 163 0.55 14.59 -13.14
C LEU A 163 -0.15 13.23 -13.08
N LEU A 164 0.13 12.44 -12.05
CA LEU A 164 -0.57 11.18 -11.77
C LEU A 164 -2.07 11.43 -11.48
N GLY A 165 -2.39 12.46 -10.70
CA GLY A 165 -3.76 12.87 -10.45
C GLY A 165 -4.46 13.39 -11.71
N LEU A 166 -3.76 14.16 -12.57
CA LEU A 166 -4.30 14.60 -13.85
C LEU A 166 -4.58 13.42 -14.79
N ASP A 167 -3.67 12.46 -14.88
CA ASP A 167 -3.85 11.23 -15.65
C ASP A 167 -5.10 10.46 -15.18
N LYS A 168 -5.33 10.40 -13.87
CA LYS A 168 -6.52 9.78 -13.28
C LYS A 168 -7.80 10.59 -13.56
N LEU A 169 -7.73 11.91 -13.55
CA LEU A 169 -8.89 12.75 -13.88
C LEU A 169 -9.33 12.56 -15.34
N ILE A 170 -8.37 12.49 -16.27
CA ILE A 170 -8.67 12.25 -17.67
C ILE A 170 -9.31 10.86 -17.86
N GLU A 171 -8.78 9.83 -17.17
CA GLU A 171 -9.37 8.48 -17.15
C GLU A 171 -10.82 8.52 -16.67
N ALA A 172 -11.07 9.17 -15.55
CA ALA A 172 -12.41 9.30 -14.99
C ALA A 172 -13.39 10.01 -15.96
N ARG A 173 -12.93 11.07 -16.62
CA ARG A 173 -13.75 11.81 -17.58
C ARG A 173 -14.02 11.03 -18.87
N LEU A 174 -13.09 10.17 -19.31
CA LEU A 174 -13.29 9.30 -20.46
C LEU A 174 -14.45 8.32 -20.28
N MET A 175 -14.83 7.98 -19.05
CA MET A 175 -15.94 7.06 -18.78
C MET A 175 -17.28 7.63 -19.24
N ASP A 176 -17.48 8.94 -19.06
CA ASP A 176 -18.71 9.67 -19.42
C ASP A 176 -18.56 10.57 -20.66
N ALA A 177 -17.41 10.51 -21.35
CA ALA A 177 -17.15 11.39 -22.47
C ALA A 177 -18.12 11.11 -23.63
N PRO A 178 -18.77 12.15 -24.20
CA PRO A 178 -19.56 12.02 -25.41
C PRO A 178 -18.67 11.64 -26.60
N PRO A 179 -19.22 11.01 -27.65
CA PRO A 179 -18.44 10.54 -28.80
C PRO A 179 -17.55 11.63 -29.42
N GLU A 180 -18.03 12.86 -29.52
CA GLU A 180 -17.36 13.98 -30.14
C GLU A 180 -16.07 14.41 -29.38
N GLY A 181 -16.06 14.31 -28.04
CA GLY A 181 -14.92 14.69 -27.21
C GLY A 181 -13.99 13.52 -26.85
N ARG A 182 -14.42 12.30 -27.09
CA ARG A 182 -13.70 11.08 -26.63
C ARG A 182 -12.34 10.92 -27.33
N ALA A 183 -12.26 11.23 -28.61
CA ALA A 183 -11.02 11.11 -29.38
C ALA A 183 -9.94 12.06 -28.85
N GLU A 184 -10.31 13.31 -28.58
CA GLU A 184 -9.40 14.32 -28.01
C GLU A 184 -8.93 13.93 -26.60
N LEU A 185 -9.85 13.56 -25.72
CA LEU A 185 -9.50 13.09 -24.37
C LEU A 185 -8.60 11.84 -24.39
N SER A 186 -8.82 10.92 -25.34
CA SER A 186 -7.98 9.74 -25.50
C SER A 186 -6.57 10.09 -25.93
N LEU A 187 -6.42 11.08 -26.84
CA LEU A 187 -5.11 11.60 -27.24
C LEU A 187 -4.39 12.23 -26.04
N ILE A 188 -5.07 13.10 -25.29
CA ILE A 188 -4.50 13.74 -24.10
C ILE A 188 -4.10 12.67 -23.07
N LYS A 189 -4.95 11.65 -22.82
CA LYS A 189 -4.65 10.52 -21.92
C LYS A 189 -3.37 9.78 -22.34
N SER A 190 -3.22 9.52 -23.64
CA SER A 190 -2.02 8.84 -24.17
C SER A 190 -0.74 9.67 -23.93
N LEU A 191 -0.79 10.97 -24.20
CA LEU A 191 0.34 11.88 -23.99
C LEU A 191 0.70 12.01 -22.50
N VAL A 192 -0.28 12.34 -21.66
CA VAL A 192 -0.07 12.49 -20.21
C VAL A 192 0.38 11.16 -19.60
N GLY A 193 -0.28 10.05 -19.93
CA GLY A 193 0.02 8.72 -19.38
C GLY A 193 1.45 8.26 -19.67
N SER A 194 2.03 8.62 -20.83
CA SER A 194 3.42 8.28 -21.15
C SER A 194 4.43 8.92 -20.18
N TYR A 195 4.16 10.12 -19.68
CA TYR A 195 4.96 10.79 -18.66
C TYR A 195 4.61 10.33 -17.26
N ALA A 196 3.32 10.20 -16.94
CA ALA A 196 2.82 9.72 -15.65
C ALA A 196 3.42 8.36 -15.27
N GLN A 197 3.53 7.42 -16.21
CA GLN A 197 4.15 6.11 -15.97
C GLN A 197 5.63 6.19 -15.51
N LYS A 198 6.37 7.22 -15.90
CA LYS A 198 7.75 7.42 -15.44
C LYS A 198 7.80 7.93 -14.01
N LEU A 199 6.78 8.69 -13.59
CA LEU A 199 6.62 9.27 -12.27
C LEU A 199 5.94 8.31 -11.28
N ALA A 200 5.14 7.36 -11.80
CA ALA A 200 4.45 6.33 -11.01
C ALA A 200 5.43 5.26 -10.48
N ARG A 201 6.51 5.69 -9.84
CA ARG A 201 7.55 4.81 -9.28
C ARG A 201 7.79 5.11 -7.83
N TYR A 202 7.97 4.06 -7.05
CA TYR A 202 8.54 4.15 -5.71
C TYR A 202 10.05 4.35 -5.79
N ARG A 203 10.62 5.00 -4.80
CA ARG A 203 12.07 5.24 -4.73
C ARG A 203 12.61 4.78 -3.37
N CYS A 204 13.71 4.05 -3.39
CA CYS A 204 14.46 3.73 -2.19
C CYS A 204 15.15 4.99 -1.63
N ASN A 205 14.91 5.31 -0.37
CA ASN A 205 15.52 6.48 0.29
C ASN A 205 17.00 6.26 0.58
N HIS A 206 17.48 5.00 0.61
CA HIS A 206 18.87 4.68 0.87
C HIS A 206 19.76 4.76 -0.38
N CYS A 207 19.39 4.05 -1.48
CA CYS A 207 20.22 3.97 -2.68
C CYS A 207 19.65 4.65 -3.92
N GLY A 208 18.41 5.17 -3.83
CA GLY A 208 17.75 5.84 -4.96
C GLY A 208 17.14 4.90 -6.01
N PHE A 209 17.22 3.58 -5.84
CA PHE A 209 16.63 2.61 -6.78
C PHE A 209 15.13 2.88 -6.97
N LYS A 210 14.69 2.95 -8.24
CA LYS A 210 13.29 3.24 -8.60
C LYS A 210 12.60 1.98 -9.09
N ALA A 211 11.39 1.71 -8.56
CA ALA A 211 10.62 0.53 -8.90
C ALA A 211 9.15 0.87 -9.19
N LYS A 212 8.47 0.06 -10.02
CA LYS A 212 7.05 0.20 -10.32
C LYS A 212 6.14 -0.24 -9.16
N GLN A 213 6.64 -1.15 -8.33
CA GLN A 213 5.94 -1.68 -7.15
C GLN A 213 6.69 -1.34 -5.87
N PHE A 214 5.98 -1.33 -4.75
CA PHE A 214 6.56 -1.18 -3.43
C PHE A 214 7.34 -2.44 -3.02
N TYR A 215 8.47 -2.26 -2.36
CA TYR A 215 9.28 -3.34 -1.83
C TYR A 215 9.59 -3.11 -0.36
N TRP A 216 9.38 -4.11 0.48
CA TRP A 216 9.81 -4.09 1.87
C TRP A 216 11.33 -4.17 1.99
N GLN A 217 11.98 -5.00 1.17
CA GLN A 217 13.44 -5.06 1.02
C GLN A 217 13.84 -4.51 -0.34
N CYS A 218 14.69 -3.50 -0.37
CA CYS A 218 15.16 -2.92 -1.62
C CYS A 218 15.95 -3.93 -2.46
N PRO A 219 15.57 -4.21 -3.72
CA PRO A 219 16.30 -5.14 -4.57
C PRO A 219 17.68 -4.62 -5.00
N GLY A 220 17.95 -3.30 -4.87
CA GLY A 220 19.22 -2.69 -5.24
C GLY A 220 20.27 -2.68 -4.13
N CYS A 221 19.86 -2.46 -2.87
CA CYS A 221 20.80 -2.36 -1.75
C CYS A 221 20.47 -3.27 -0.57
N SER A 222 19.43 -4.11 -0.68
CA SER A 222 18.96 -5.05 0.33
C SER A 222 18.51 -4.40 1.66
N GLN A 223 18.41 -3.07 1.73
CA GLN A 223 17.93 -2.37 2.92
C GLN A 223 16.44 -2.59 3.10
N TRP A 224 16.02 -2.93 4.32
CA TRP A 224 14.62 -3.07 4.71
C TRP A 224 13.96 -1.71 4.94
N GLU A 225 12.63 -1.63 4.74
CA GLU A 225 11.80 -0.44 5.02
C GLU A 225 12.34 0.87 4.44
N SER A 226 13.07 0.78 3.33
CA SER A 226 13.75 1.92 2.72
C SER A 226 12.93 2.64 1.66
N TYR A 227 11.71 2.15 1.35
CA TYR A 227 10.77 2.80 0.46
C TYR A 227 9.72 3.59 1.24
N ALA A 228 9.51 4.84 0.86
CA ALA A 228 8.29 5.54 1.28
C ALA A 228 7.08 4.91 0.56
N PRO A 229 5.91 4.74 1.23
CA PRO A 229 4.70 4.21 0.61
C PRO A 229 3.98 5.26 -0.24
N ARG A 230 4.75 5.97 -1.08
CA ARG A 230 4.31 7.05 -1.98
C ARG A 230 5.10 7.02 -3.27
N ARG A 231 4.50 7.51 -4.34
CA ARG A 231 5.15 7.63 -5.64
C ARG A 231 6.14 8.79 -5.66
N SER A 232 7.13 8.73 -6.55
CA SER A 232 8.23 9.72 -6.60
C SER A 232 7.73 11.15 -6.84
N GLU A 233 6.66 11.34 -7.61
CA GLU A 233 6.07 12.66 -7.86
C GLU A 233 5.47 13.24 -6.59
N GLU A 234 4.73 12.45 -5.83
CA GLU A 234 4.06 12.88 -4.59
C GLU A 234 5.08 13.36 -3.54
N LEU A 235 6.25 12.70 -3.49
CA LEU A 235 7.36 13.13 -2.62
C LEU A 235 7.97 14.46 -3.06
N SER A 236 8.01 14.76 -4.37
CA SER A 236 8.56 16.01 -4.88
C SER A 236 7.63 17.21 -4.64
N VAL A 237 6.32 17.02 -4.72
CA VAL A 237 5.32 18.07 -4.44
C VAL A 237 5.34 18.47 -2.95
N MET A 238 5.47 17.50 -2.04
CA MET A 238 5.50 17.77 -0.60
C MET A 238 6.76 18.51 -0.14
N ASN A 239 7.89 18.40 -0.84
CA ASN A 239 9.14 19.08 -0.51
C ASN A 239 9.20 20.52 -1.05
N GLN A 240 8.18 20.98 -1.76
CA GLN A 240 8.10 22.33 -2.35
C GLN A 240 7.12 23.27 -1.61
N GLY A 241 6.40 22.78 -0.61
CA GLY A 241 5.50 23.52 0.27
C GLY A 241 6.03 23.60 1.68
#